data_e9b3219a4be12d43ac7569e6cc2ff296
#
_entry.id   e9b3219a4be12d43ac7569e6cc2ff296
#
_cell.length_a   1.000
_cell.length_b   1.000
_cell.length_c   1.000
_cell.angle_alpha   90.00
_cell.angle_beta   90.00
_cell.angle_gamma   90.00
#
_symmetry.space_group_name_H-M   'P 1'
#
loop_
_entity.id
_entity.type
_entity.pdbx_description
1 polymer ?
#
loop_
_entity_poly.entity_id
_entity_poly.type
_entity_poly.pdbx_seq_one_letter_code
_entity_poly.pdbx_strand_id
1 'polypeptide(L)'
;MSFTCADCGTKACEQRNYDKMPDDSVCISKNTDQQWFKDLYDEEDLKIAHNAAVTEAAGYCRQTRLEETMAFAYRMGYRKLGIGFCTGLSKEASVLARVLRDNGFEVEAACCKCGSIPKEFVGITREEQLHPERDFEIMCNPAGQAEYLTSRGCELCIILGLCVGHDTLFIRHYKVPVTVLSGKDRVMAHNPIGALYQADSYLSRVHTFIKDTFG
;
A
#
# COMPACT_ATOMS: atom_id res chain seq x y z
N MET A 1 -17.52 17.77 -15.61
CA MET A 1 -16.88 16.76 -14.74
C MET A 1 -17.97 16.20 -13.84
N SER A 2 -18.01 14.87 -13.62
CA SER A 2 -18.93 14.28 -12.66
C SER A 2 -18.42 14.56 -11.25
N PHE A 3 -19.29 15.00 -10.36
CA PHE A 3 -19.00 15.23 -8.95
C PHE A 3 -18.69 13.89 -8.25
N THR A 4 -17.68 13.86 -7.40
CA THR A 4 -17.26 12.69 -6.63
C THR A 4 -17.06 13.04 -5.16
N CYS A 5 -16.84 12.04 -4.28
CA CYS A 5 -16.48 12.28 -2.88
C CYS A 5 -15.22 13.14 -2.72
N ALA A 6 -14.30 13.12 -3.69
CA ALA A 6 -13.11 13.97 -3.67
C ALA A 6 -13.43 15.47 -3.83
N ASP A 7 -14.55 15.80 -4.51
CA ASP A 7 -15.01 17.17 -4.73
C ASP A 7 -15.92 17.68 -3.58
N CYS A 8 -16.25 16.82 -2.60
CA CYS A 8 -17.16 17.13 -1.53
C CYS A 8 -16.50 18.00 -0.44
N GLY A 9 -16.84 19.29 -0.42
CA GLY A 9 -16.34 20.23 0.59
C GLY A 9 -17.03 20.12 1.96
N THR A 10 -18.25 19.53 2.03
CA THR A 10 -19.03 19.51 3.27
C THR A 10 -18.66 18.37 4.23
N LYS A 11 -18.26 17.21 3.70
CA LYS A 11 -17.97 15.99 4.49
C LYS A 11 -19.03 15.67 5.56
N ALA A 12 -20.28 15.97 5.24
CA ALA A 12 -21.41 15.88 6.19
C ALA A 12 -21.69 14.44 6.66
N CYS A 13 -21.19 13.42 5.94
CA CYS A 13 -21.24 12.01 6.33
C CYS A 13 -20.50 11.73 7.65
N GLU A 14 -19.39 12.43 7.94
CA GLU A 14 -18.63 12.31 9.18
C GLU A 14 -19.47 12.72 10.41
N GLN A 15 -20.38 13.70 10.23
CA GLN A 15 -21.22 14.23 11.29
C GLN A 15 -22.64 13.66 11.27
N ARG A 16 -22.96 12.71 10.39
CA ARG A 16 -24.33 12.22 10.15
C ARG A 16 -25.33 13.34 9.81
N ASN A 17 -24.87 14.40 9.20
CA ASN A 17 -25.73 15.53 8.86
C ASN A 17 -26.29 15.37 7.43
N TYR A 18 -27.34 14.56 7.32
CA TYR A 18 -27.96 14.23 6.04
C TYR A 18 -28.52 15.43 5.29
N ASP A 19 -28.97 16.45 6.00
CA ASP A 19 -29.51 17.69 5.38
C ASP A 19 -28.44 18.51 4.64
N LYS A 20 -27.18 18.38 5.07
CA LYS A 20 -26.03 19.05 4.44
C LYS A 20 -25.31 18.19 3.41
N MET A 21 -25.72 16.93 3.23
CA MET A 21 -25.15 16.10 2.19
C MET A 21 -25.60 16.59 0.81
N PRO A 22 -24.72 16.53 -0.20
CA PRO A 22 -25.12 16.86 -1.57
C PRO A 22 -26.33 16.04 -2.01
N ASP A 23 -27.24 16.71 -2.74
CA ASP A 23 -28.44 16.06 -3.32
C ASP A 23 -28.14 15.18 -4.54
N ASP A 24 -26.94 15.13 -4.90
CA ASP A 24 -26.43 14.47 -6.05
C ASP A 24 -26.47 12.93 -5.86
N SER A 25 -26.86 12.23 -6.91
CA SER A 25 -26.92 10.77 -6.94
C SER A 25 -25.56 10.08 -6.66
N VAL A 26 -24.47 10.87 -6.59
CA VAL A 26 -23.11 10.41 -6.34
C VAL A 26 -22.76 10.35 -4.84
N CYS A 27 -23.56 10.93 -3.94
CA CYS A 27 -23.31 10.83 -2.51
C CYS A 27 -23.59 9.42 -1.99
N ILE A 28 -22.56 8.62 -1.82
CA ILE A 28 -22.67 7.23 -1.39
C ILE A 28 -23.43 7.11 -0.07
N SER A 29 -23.11 7.97 0.92
CA SER A 29 -23.72 7.91 2.25
C SER A 29 -25.21 8.27 2.27
N LYS A 30 -25.69 9.07 1.30
CA LYS A 30 -27.09 9.47 1.19
C LYS A 30 -27.91 8.46 0.40
N ASN A 31 -27.29 7.87 -0.61
CA ASN A 31 -27.98 7.05 -1.62
C ASN A 31 -27.82 5.54 -1.42
N THR A 32 -27.13 5.12 -0.36
CA THR A 32 -26.95 3.70 -0.05
C THR A 32 -27.43 3.41 1.37
N ASP A 33 -28.18 2.31 1.53
CA ASP A 33 -28.62 1.86 2.84
C ASP A 33 -27.39 1.51 3.71
N GLN A 34 -27.42 1.95 4.97
CA GLN A 34 -26.37 1.61 5.94
C GLN A 34 -26.25 0.10 6.16
N GLN A 35 -27.35 -0.65 6.05
CA GLN A 35 -27.31 -2.09 6.21
C GLN A 35 -26.47 -2.75 5.12
N TRP A 36 -26.59 -2.30 3.87
CA TRP A 36 -25.73 -2.78 2.78
C TRP A 36 -24.23 -2.66 3.10
N PHE A 37 -23.80 -1.53 3.70
CA PHE A 37 -22.41 -1.37 4.11
C PHE A 37 -22.00 -2.33 5.23
N LYS A 38 -22.87 -2.58 6.19
CA LYS A 38 -22.60 -3.51 7.31
C LYS A 38 -22.48 -4.96 6.84
N ASP A 39 -23.30 -5.34 5.86
CA ASP A 39 -23.33 -6.69 5.30
C ASP A 39 -22.07 -7.03 4.48
N LEU A 40 -21.22 -6.04 4.18
CA LEU A 40 -19.92 -6.27 3.54
C LEU A 40 -18.86 -6.85 4.48
N TYR A 41 -19.05 -6.76 5.79
CA TYR A 41 -18.05 -7.15 6.79
C TYR A 41 -18.37 -8.52 7.36
N ASP A 42 -17.46 -9.47 7.16
CA ASP A 42 -17.47 -10.73 7.89
C ASP A 42 -16.83 -10.61 9.29
N GLU A 43 -16.70 -11.71 10.01
CA GLU A 43 -16.14 -11.71 11.38
C GLU A 43 -14.67 -11.28 11.41
N GLU A 44 -13.89 -11.66 10.39
CA GLU A 44 -12.47 -11.28 10.28
C GLU A 44 -12.35 -9.80 9.94
N ASP A 45 -13.15 -9.29 9.01
CA ASP A 45 -13.21 -7.87 8.67
C ASP A 45 -13.58 -7.01 9.87
N LEU A 46 -14.57 -7.44 10.66
CA LEU A 46 -14.97 -6.74 11.90
C LEU A 46 -13.84 -6.73 12.92
N LYS A 47 -13.10 -7.83 13.07
CA LYS A 47 -11.93 -7.89 13.95
C LYS A 47 -10.82 -6.95 13.49
N ILE A 48 -10.54 -6.91 12.18
CA ILE A 48 -9.57 -5.99 11.58
C ILE A 48 -9.99 -4.54 11.81
N ALA A 49 -11.23 -4.20 11.47
CA ALA A 49 -11.77 -2.84 11.60
C ALA A 49 -11.76 -2.35 13.07
N HIS A 50 -12.15 -3.22 14.02
CA HIS A 50 -12.10 -2.90 15.44
C HIS A 50 -10.68 -2.59 15.91
N ASN A 51 -9.72 -3.48 15.62
CA ASN A 51 -8.34 -3.29 16.08
C ASN A 51 -7.65 -2.12 15.36
N ALA A 52 -8.00 -1.82 14.11
CA ALA A 52 -7.55 -0.63 13.41
C ALA A 52 -8.03 0.65 14.12
N ALA A 53 -9.33 0.74 14.42
CA ALA A 53 -9.90 1.90 15.11
C ALA A 53 -9.30 2.10 16.53
N VAL A 54 -9.10 1.01 17.27
CA VAL A 54 -8.46 1.08 18.60
C VAL A 54 -7.00 1.51 18.50
N THR A 55 -6.29 1.07 17.47
CA THR A 55 -4.89 1.46 17.23
C THR A 55 -4.80 2.95 16.89
N GLU A 56 -5.65 3.44 15.98
CA GLU A 56 -5.74 4.85 15.64
C GLU A 56 -6.03 5.71 16.88
N ALA A 57 -7.06 5.38 17.64
CA ALA A 57 -7.45 6.15 18.82
C ALA A 57 -6.34 6.19 19.90
N ALA A 58 -5.64 5.09 20.12
CA ALA A 58 -4.56 5.01 21.08
C ALA A 58 -3.29 5.76 20.66
N GLY A 59 -3.01 5.79 19.34
CA GLY A 59 -1.80 6.36 18.75
C GLY A 59 -1.96 7.74 18.14
N TYR A 60 -3.16 8.29 18.06
CA TYR A 60 -3.51 9.46 17.27
C TYR A 60 -2.56 10.64 17.49
N CYS A 61 -1.90 11.08 16.40
CA CYS A 61 -0.89 12.14 16.39
C CYS A 61 0.31 11.94 17.33
N ARG A 62 0.54 10.72 17.83
CA ARG A 62 1.65 10.39 18.76
C ARG A 62 2.51 9.24 18.27
N GLN A 63 1.92 8.28 17.57
CA GLN A 63 2.62 7.12 17.02
C GLN A 63 2.91 7.34 15.53
N THR A 64 4.06 6.87 15.10
CA THR A 64 4.41 6.77 13.69
C THR A 64 3.65 5.60 13.05
N ARG A 65 3.50 5.60 11.71
CA ARG A 65 2.88 4.47 11.01
C ARG A 65 3.57 3.13 11.33
N LEU A 66 4.87 3.12 11.58
CA LEU A 66 5.58 1.91 11.99
C LEU A 66 5.13 1.41 13.36
N GLU A 67 5.01 2.31 14.34
CA GLU A 67 4.51 1.99 15.68
C GLU A 67 3.05 1.54 15.64
N GLU A 68 2.20 2.21 14.87
CA GLU A 68 0.82 1.80 14.65
C GLU A 68 0.72 0.42 13.97
N THR A 69 1.61 0.12 13.01
CA THR A 69 1.66 -1.20 12.36
C THR A 69 1.98 -2.30 13.38
N MET A 70 2.95 -2.07 14.26
CA MET A 70 3.28 -3.02 15.33
C MET A 70 2.15 -3.16 16.35
N ALA A 71 1.54 -2.04 16.77
CA ALA A 71 0.42 -2.03 17.71
C ALA A 71 -0.80 -2.77 17.15
N PHE A 72 -1.12 -2.55 15.86
CA PHE A 72 -2.18 -3.28 15.16
C PHE A 72 -1.90 -4.77 15.09
N ALA A 73 -0.71 -5.16 14.63
CA ALA A 73 -0.31 -6.57 14.55
C ALA A 73 -0.41 -7.26 15.92
N TYR A 74 0.05 -6.60 16.97
CA TYR A 74 -0.04 -7.12 18.34
C TYR A 74 -1.49 -7.32 18.80
N ARG A 75 -2.37 -6.33 18.57
CA ARG A 75 -3.81 -6.39 18.92
C ARG A 75 -4.55 -7.48 18.13
N MET A 76 -4.19 -7.69 16.88
CA MET A 76 -4.73 -8.78 16.07
C MET A 76 -4.30 -10.17 16.56
N GLY A 77 -3.27 -10.24 17.37
CA GLY A 77 -2.65 -11.49 17.82
C GLY A 77 -1.61 -12.04 16.86
N TYR A 78 -1.25 -11.30 15.81
CA TYR A 78 -0.22 -11.71 14.86
C TYR A 78 1.15 -11.77 15.53
N ARG A 79 1.92 -12.81 15.21
CA ARG A 79 3.25 -13.04 15.78
C ARG A 79 4.32 -13.12 14.69
N LYS A 80 3.94 -13.56 13.51
CA LYS A 80 4.85 -13.73 12.38
C LYS A 80 4.52 -12.77 11.25
N LEU A 81 5.43 -11.82 10.99
CA LEU A 81 5.26 -10.75 10.02
C LEU A 81 6.13 -10.96 8.78
N GLY A 82 5.57 -10.66 7.62
CA GLY A 82 6.28 -10.66 6.34
C GLY A 82 6.71 -9.26 5.92
N ILE A 83 7.86 -9.12 5.27
CA ILE A 83 8.30 -7.89 4.63
C ILE A 83 8.51 -8.16 3.13
N GLY A 84 7.64 -7.60 2.29
CA GLY A 84 7.83 -7.55 0.84
C GLY A 84 8.50 -6.25 0.44
N PHE A 85 9.76 -6.27 0.00
CA PHE A 85 10.52 -5.05 -0.23
C PHE A 85 11.21 -4.98 -1.59
N CYS A 86 11.42 -3.74 -2.06
CA CYS A 86 12.25 -3.48 -3.23
C CYS A 86 13.73 -3.56 -2.86
N THR A 87 14.56 -4.19 -3.72
CA THR A 87 16.01 -4.29 -3.51
C THR A 87 16.70 -2.94 -3.26
N GLY A 88 16.19 -1.85 -3.86
CA GLY A 88 16.70 -0.51 -3.61
C GLY A 88 16.39 0.06 -2.21
N LEU A 89 15.68 -0.68 -1.35
CA LEU A 89 15.39 -0.36 0.05
C LEU A 89 15.87 -1.47 1.00
N SER A 90 16.92 -2.17 0.61
CA SER A 90 17.46 -3.28 1.41
C SER A 90 17.97 -2.85 2.79
N LYS A 91 18.53 -1.64 2.89
CA LYS A 91 18.98 -1.08 4.18
C LYS A 91 17.80 -0.80 5.10
N GLU A 92 16.77 -0.16 4.57
CA GLU A 92 15.53 0.15 5.29
C GLU A 92 14.80 -1.16 5.70
N ALA A 93 14.76 -2.15 4.81
CA ALA A 93 14.19 -3.46 5.12
C ALA A 93 14.95 -4.17 6.24
N SER A 94 16.28 -4.07 6.27
CA SER A 94 17.11 -4.61 7.35
C SER A 94 16.82 -3.93 8.69
N VAL A 95 16.68 -2.61 8.69
CA VAL A 95 16.31 -1.85 9.91
C VAL A 95 14.90 -2.24 10.36
N LEU A 96 13.94 -2.28 9.44
CA LEU A 96 12.57 -2.69 9.74
C LEU A 96 12.52 -4.08 10.38
N ALA A 97 13.19 -5.06 9.76
CA ALA A 97 13.23 -6.42 10.26
C ALA A 97 13.83 -6.51 11.68
N ARG A 98 14.87 -5.73 11.97
CA ARG A 98 15.44 -5.65 13.32
C ARG A 98 14.46 -5.05 14.32
N VAL A 99 13.87 -3.89 14.01
CA VAL A 99 12.90 -3.23 14.88
C VAL A 99 11.72 -4.16 15.21
N LEU A 100 11.18 -4.88 14.23
CA LEU A 100 10.10 -5.83 14.46
C LEU A 100 10.53 -6.97 15.40
N ARG A 101 11.72 -7.53 15.19
CA ARG A 101 12.26 -8.59 16.07
C ARG A 101 12.53 -8.09 17.48
N ASP A 102 13.06 -6.89 17.64
CA ASP A 102 13.28 -6.25 18.94
C ASP A 102 11.95 -6.05 19.72
N ASN A 103 10.82 -5.97 19.00
CA ASN A 103 9.47 -5.90 19.56
C ASN A 103 8.79 -7.28 19.67
N GLY A 104 9.52 -8.38 19.51
CA GLY A 104 9.06 -9.73 19.78
C GLY A 104 8.31 -10.42 18.62
N PHE A 105 8.36 -9.87 17.41
CA PHE A 105 7.79 -10.52 16.22
C PHE A 105 8.79 -11.48 15.57
N GLU A 106 8.29 -12.60 15.05
CA GLU A 106 9.01 -13.39 14.05
C GLU A 106 8.91 -12.66 12.70
N VAL A 107 10.02 -12.62 11.95
CA VAL A 107 10.07 -11.85 10.70
C VAL A 107 10.68 -12.67 9.57
N GLU A 108 9.91 -12.81 8.50
CA GLU A 108 10.37 -13.26 7.18
C GLU A 108 10.44 -12.05 6.23
N ALA A 109 11.36 -12.10 5.28
CA ALA A 109 11.51 -11.00 4.32
C ALA A 109 11.84 -11.54 2.93
N ALA A 110 11.23 -10.96 1.91
CA ALA A 110 11.46 -11.31 0.51
C ALA A 110 11.80 -10.08 -0.32
N CYS A 111 12.98 -10.11 -0.97
CA CYS A 111 13.40 -9.08 -1.92
C CYS A 111 12.66 -9.25 -3.26
N CYS A 112 12.37 -8.14 -3.95
CA CYS A 112 11.69 -8.16 -5.24
C CYS A 112 12.45 -8.91 -6.36
N LYS A 113 13.73 -9.22 -6.18
CA LYS A 113 14.54 -10.00 -7.15
C LYS A 113 14.56 -11.50 -6.84
N CYS A 114 13.69 -11.98 -5.93
CA CYS A 114 13.62 -13.40 -5.61
C CYS A 114 13.32 -14.25 -6.86
N GLY A 115 13.96 -15.42 -6.93
CA GLY A 115 13.90 -16.32 -8.08
C GLY A 115 14.85 -15.99 -9.23
N SER A 116 15.46 -14.78 -9.25
CA SER A 116 16.45 -14.37 -10.27
C SER A 116 16.00 -14.61 -11.71
N ILE A 117 14.73 -14.34 -12.01
CA ILE A 117 14.10 -14.58 -13.32
C ILE A 117 14.47 -13.42 -14.27
N PRO A 118 14.96 -13.71 -15.50
CA PRO A 118 15.24 -12.68 -16.49
C PRO A 118 13.99 -11.90 -16.92
N LYS A 119 14.15 -10.61 -17.26
CA LYS A 119 13.03 -9.73 -17.70
C LYS A 119 12.34 -10.19 -18.97
N GLU A 120 13.03 -10.91 -19.80
CA GLU A 120 12.50 -11.51 -21.04
C GLU A 120 11.31 -12.45 -20.77
N PHE A 121 11.24 -13.02 -19.56
CA PHE A 121 10.10 -13.84 -19.13
C PHE A 121 8.76 -13.09 -19.20
N VAL A 122 8.77 -11.77 -18.94
CA VAL A 122 7.58 -10.91 -19.02
C VAL A 122 7.51 -10.14 -20.34
N GLY A 123 8.26 -10.57 -21.36
CA GLY A 123 8.22 -10.00 -22.71
C GLY A 123 8.97 -8.68 -22.88
N ILE A 124 9.78 -8.26 -21.90
CA ILE A 124 10.59 -7.03 -22.00
C ILE A 124 11.75 -7.26 -22.98
N THR A 125 11.82 -6.41 -24.02
CA THR A 125 12.95 -6.42 -24.96
C THR A 125 14.18 -5.75 -24.33
N ARG A 126 15.33 -5.91 -24.98
CA ARG A 126 16.59 -5.31 -24.48
C ARG A 126 16.50 -3.78 -24.41
N GLU A 127 15.87 -3.17 -25.41
CA GLU A 127 15.69 -1.71 -25.51
C GLU A 127 14.77 -1.16 -24.40
N GLU A 128 13.86 -1.98 -23.87
CA GLU A 128 12.93 -1.64 -22.80
C GLU A 128 13.52 -1.88 -21.40
N GLN A 129 14.71 -2.45 -21.31
CA GLN A 129 15.39 -2.66 -20.03
C GLN A 129 15.89 -1.33 -19.45
N LEU A 130 16.00 -1.28 -18.11
CA LEU A 130 16.55 -0.12 -17.42
C LEU A 130 18.05 0.08 -17.73
N HIS A 131 18.77 -1.03 -17.98
CA HIS A 131 20.20 -1.10 -18.26
C HIS A 131 20.46 -1.96 -19.52
N PRO A 132 20.11 -1.47 -20.73
CA PRO A 132 20.25 -2.24 -21.96
C PRO A 132 21.70 -2.58 -22.32
N GLU A 133 22.68 -1.91 -21.70
CA GLU A 133 24.11 -2.18 -21.83
C GLU A 133 24.57 -3.47 -21.09
N ARG A 134 23.75 -4.02 -20.19
CA ARG A 134 24.08 -5.23 -19.43
C ARG A 134 23.67 -6.50 -20.20
N ASP A 135 24.38 -7.59 -19.94
CA ASP A 135 24.11 -8.88 -20.57
C ASP A 135 22.72 -9.43 -20.22
N PHE A 136 22.24 -9.17 -18.99
CA PHE A 136 20.90 -9.53 -18.55
C PHE A 136 20.38 -8.55 -17.49
N GLU A 137 19.08 -8.52 -17.35
CA GLU A 137 18.42 -7.81 -16.26
C GLU A 137 17.34 -8.67 -15.60
N ILE A 138 17.44 -8.85 -14.28
CA ILE A 138 16.47 -9.62 -13.51
C ILE A 138 15.19 -8.83 -13.30
N MET A 139 14.04 -9.46 -13.58
CA MET A 139 12.74 -8.86 -13.31
C MET A 139 12.46 -8.71 -11.80
N CYS A 140 11.50 -7.85 -11.46
CA CYS A 140 10.88 -7.90 -10.15
C CYS A 140 9.82 -9.01 -10.13
N ASN A 141 9.80 -9.81 -9.07
CA ASN A 141 8.90 -10.94 -8.91
C ASN A 141 8.00 -10.77 -7.67
N PRO A 142 7.06 -9.84 -7.68
CA PRO A 142 6.18 -9.60 -6.54
C PRO A 142 5.23 -10.77 -6.25
N ALA A 143 4.83 -11.52 -7.26
CA ALA A 143 4.05 -12.76 -7.08
C ALA A 143 4.86 -13.81 -6.29
N GLY A 144 6.14 -13.99 -6.64
CA GLY A 144 7.04 -14.88 -5.91
C GLY A 144 7.31 -14.42 -4.47
N GLN A 145 7.42 -13.10 -4.23
CA GLN A 145 7.52 -12.57 -2.87
C GLN A 145 6.27 -12.91 -2.04
N ALA A 146 5.09 -12.69 -2.60
CA ALA A 146 3.81 -12.95 -1.95
C ALA A 146 3.65 -14.43 -1.61
N GLU A 147 3.90 -15.31 -2.57
CA GLU A 147 3.77 -16.76 -2.37
C GLU A 147 4.79 -17.28 -1.36
N TYR A 148 6.04 -16.84 -1.43
CA TYR A 148 7.06 -17.22 -0.45
C TYR A 148 6.66 -16.85 0.97
N LEU A 149 6.26 -15.59 1.21
CA LEU A 149 5.87 -15.11 2.53
C LEU A 149 4.59 -15.81 3.05
N THR A 150 3.65 -16.12 2.15
CA THR A 150 2.46 -16.94 2.48
C THR A 150 2.90 -18.34 2.93
N SER A 151 3.78 -18.99 2.17
CA SER A 151 4.27 -20.34 2.48
C SER A 151 5.06 -20.42 3.79
N ARG A 152 5.63 -19.28 4.21
CA ARG A 152 6.34 -19.17 5.49
C ARG A 152 5.40 -18.92 6.68
N GLY A 153 4.09 -18.84 6.45
CA GLY A 153 3.09 -18.67 7.50
C GLY A 153 3.06 -17.25 8.09
N CYS A 154 3.42 -16.24 7.30
CA CYS A 154 3.26 -14.85 7.74
C CYS A 154 1.78 -14.47 7.84
N GLU A 155 1.40 -13.84 8.95
CA GLU A 155 0.01 -13.50 9.31
C GLU A 155 -0.38 -12.09 8.85
N LEU A 156 0.59 -11.19 8.70
CA LEU A 156 0.46 -9.85 8.12
C LEU A 156 1.69 -9.57 7.29
N CYS A 157 1.51 -8.98 6.11
CA CYS A 157 2.65 -8.51 5.32
C CYS A 157 2.74 -6.99 5.30
N ILE A 158 3.97 -6.49 5.38
CA ILE A 158 4.33 -5.08 5.27
C ILE A 158 5.02 -4.87 3.93
N ILE A 159 4.41 -4.06 3.05
CA ILE A 159 5.03 -3.63 1.81
C ILE A 159 5.95 -2.44 2.08
N LEU A 160 7.22 -2.57 1.68
CA LEU A 160 8.23 -1.53 1.78
C LEU A 160 8.77 -1.16 0.40
N GLY A 161 8.24 -0.10 -0.18
CA GLY A 161 8.76 0.55 -1.37
C GLY A 161 8.71 -0.31 -2.64
N LEU A 162 7.68 -1.12 -2.85
CA LEU A 162 7.45 -1.75 -4.14
C LEU A 162 7.07 -0.68 -5.17
N CYS A 163 7.50 -0.90 -6.42
CA CYS A 163 7.18 0.00 -7.53
C CYS A 163 5.71 -0.13 -7.93
N VAL A 164 5.17 0.91 -8.57
CA VAL A 164 3.82 0.90 -9.16
C VAL A 164 3.64 -0.33 -10.07
N GLY A 165 2.53 -1.02 -9.91
CA GLY A 165 2.23 -2.27 -10.60
C GLY A 165 2.84 -3.51 -9.92
N HIS A 166 4.02 -3.41 -9.31
CA HIS A 166 4.60 -4.50 -8.52
C HIS A 166 3.90 -4.67 -7.17
N ASP A 167 3.53 -3.58 -6.52
CA ASP A 167 2.66 -3.57 -5.34
C ASP A 167 1.28 -4.15 -5.67
N THR A 168 0.70 -3.80 -6.82
CA THR A 168 -0.56 -4.36 -7.31
C THR A 168 -0.49 -5.88 -7.47
N LEU A 169 0.59 -6.40 -8.11
CA LEU A 169 0.79 -7.84 -8.25
C LEU A 169 1.00 -8.53 -6.90
N PHE A 170 1.76 -7.92 -6.00
CA PHE A 170 1.98 -8.45 -4.66
C PHE A 170 0.65 -8.62 -3.91
N ILE A 171 -0.15 -7.56 -3.84
CA ILE A 171 -1.45 -7.55 -3.15
C ILE A 171 -2.40 -8.57 -3.79
N ARG A 172 -2.41 -8.68 -5.12
CA ARG A 172 -3.26 -9.64 -5.84
C ARG A 172 -2.93 -11.10 -5.49
N HIS A 173 -1.66 -11.41 -5.26
CA HIS A 173 -1.20 -12.78 -5.00
C HIS A 173 -1.14 -13.13 -3.51
N TYR A 174 -1.06 -12.16 -2.63
CA TYR A 174 -0.96 -12.41 -1.20
C TYR A 174 -2.31 -12.87 -0.61
N LYS A 175 -2.28 -13.85 0.30
CA LYS A 175 -3.47 -14.54 0.79
C LYS A 175 -3.93 -14.11 2.18
N VAL A 176 -3.17 -13.27 2.85
CA VAL A 176 -3.47 -12.75 4.19
C VAL A 176 -3.39 -11.22 4.20
N PRO A 177 -3.77 -10.55 5.29
CA PRO A 177 -3.76 -9.08 5.33
C PRO A 177 -2.44 -8.44 4.94
N VAL A 178 -2.53 -7.32 4.23
CA VAL A 178 -1.37 -6.53 3.76
C VAL A 178 -1.52 -5.09 4.21
N THR A 179 -0.42 -4.52 4.71
CA THR A 179 -0.32 -3.07 4.94
C THR A 179 0.85 -2.49 4.16
N VAL A 180 0.75 -1.22 3.78
CA VAL A 180 1.81 -0.51 3.05
C VAL A 180 2.50 0.44 4.01
N LEU A 181 3.77 0.22 4.29
CA LEU A 181 4.58 1.17 5.08
C LEU A 181 5.00 2.35 4.21
N SER A 182 5.46 2.07 2.97
CA SER A 182 5.83 3.09 1.99
C SER A 182 5.67 2.59 0.57
N GLY A 183 5.18 3.44 -0.34
CA GLY A 183 5.27 3.25 -1.79
C GLY A 183 6.66 3.60 -2.32
N LYS A 184 7.00 3.07 -3.50
CA LYS A 184 8.26 3.43 -4.17
C LYS A 184 8.12 4.74 -4.90
N ASP A 185 8.86 5.75 -4.47
CA ASP A 185 9.01 7.01 -5.18
C ASP A 185 10.46 7.48 -5.10
N ARG A 186 11.16 7.43 -6.22
CA ARG A 186 12.58 7.82 -6.30
C ARG A 186 12.79 9.33 -6.35
N VAL A 187 11.74 10.07 -6.73
CA VAL A 187 11.76 11.53 -6.87
C VAL A 187 11.44 12.21 -5.55
N MET A 188 10.45 11.68 -4.83
CA MET A 188 9.92 12.24 -3.59
C MET A 188 10.43 11.54 -2.34
N ALA A 189 11.62 10.90 -2.39
CA ALA A 189 12.22 10.19 -1.25
C ALA A 189 11.24 9.20 -0.57
N HIS A 190 10.48 8.45 -1.38
CA HIS A 190 9.47 7.49 -0.94
C HIS A 190 8.28 8.10 -0.15
N ASN A 191 8.05 9.40 -0.35
CA ASN A 191 6.86 10.11 0.10
C ASN A 191 5.99 10.54 -1.10
N PRO A 192 5.25 9.61 -1.74
CA PRO A 192 4.51 9.90 -2.99
C PRO A 192 3.44 10.99 -2.83
N ILE A 193 2.89 11.19 -1.63
CA ILE A 193 1.93 12.26 -1.40
C ILE A 193 2.55 13.66 -1.56
N GLY A 194 3.86 13.77 -1.42
CA GLY A 194 4.58 15.02 -1.67
C GLY A 194 4.39 15.57 -3.08
N ALA A 195 4.15 14.67 -4.06
CA ALA A 195 3.85 15.08 -5.44
C ALA A 195 2.50 15.80 -5.54
N LEU A 196 1.50 15.39 -4.75
CA LEU A 196 0.20 16.05 -4.71
C LEU A 196 0.28 17.45 -4.10
N TYR A 197 1.10 17.63 -3.05
CA TYR A 197 1.32 18.95 -2.44
C TYR A 197 2.01 19.93 -3.38
N GLN A 198 2.68 19.45 -4.41
CA GLN A 198 3.39 20.26 -5.40
C GLN A 198 2.70 20.29 -6.77
N ALA A 199 1.54 19.66 -6.93
CA ALA A 199 0.86 19.50 -8.21
C ALA A 199 0.49 20.84 -8.86
N ASP A 200 0.06 21.81 -8.06
CA ASP A 200 -0.30 23.15 -8.54
C ASP A 200 0.88 24.15 -8.56
N SER A 201 2.11 23.64 -8.36
CA SER A 201 3.31 24.48 -8.30
C SER A 201 4.49 23.85 -9.06
N TYR A 202 5.54 23.39 -8.34
CA TYR A 202 6.78 22.84 -8.93
C TYR A 202 6.57 21.57 -9.76
N LEU A 203 5.51 20.80 -9.50
CA LEU A 203 5.19 19.58 -10.23
C LEU A 203 3.93 19.70 -11.10
N SER A 204 3.59 20.92 -11.55
CA SER A 204 2.40 21.18 -12.38
C SER A 204 2.33 20.32 -13.66
N ARG A 205 3.45 19.79 -14.13
CA ARG A 205 3.51 18.82 -15.24
C ARG A 205 2.66 17.56 -15.02
N VAL A 206 2.31 17.22 -13.77
CA VAL A 206 1.47 16.04 -13.50
C VAL A 206 0.06 16.18 -14.06
N HIS A 207 -0.45 17.39 -14.25
CA HIS A 207 -1.77 17.64 -14.84
C HIS A 207 -1.85 17.28 -16.33
N THR A 208 -0.73 17.32 -17.03
CA THR A 208 -0.66 17.06 -18.48
C THR A 208 0.19 15.85 -18.84
N PHE A 209 0.73 15.16 -17.82
CA PHE A 209 1.75 14.11 -17.98
C PHE A 209 1.39 13.05 -19.06
N ILE A 210 0.17 12.52 -19.05
CA ILE A 210 -0.25 11.50 -20.02
C ILE A 210 -0.26 12.07 -21.43
N LYS A 211 -0.82 13.27 -21.60
CA LYS A 211 -0.87 13.94 -22.90
C LYS A 211 0.52 14.26 -23.44
N ASP A 212 1.41 14.74 -22.56
CA ASP A 212 2.75 15.15 -22.96
C ASP A 212 3.71 13.96 -23.20
N THR A 213 3.41 12.80 -22.62
CA THR A 213 4.26 11.61 -22.69
C THR A 213 3.79 10.60 -23.76
N PHE A 214 2.48 10.48 -23.99
CA PHE A 214 1.88 9.40 -24.79
C PHE A 214 0.91 9.92 -25.86
N GLY A 215 0.57 11.20 -25.89
CA GLY A 215 -0.27 11.86 -26.90
C GLY A 215 0.56 12.43 -28.00
#